data_46bf5e6cb60a6608aeb39b1a3472e1a1
#
_entry.id   46bf5e6cb60a6608aeb39b1a3472e1a1
#
_cell.length_a   1.000
_cell.length_b   1.000
_cell.length_c   1.000
_cell.angle_alpha   90.00
_cell.angle_beta   90.00
_cell.angle_gamma   90.00
#
_symmetry.space_group_name_H-M   'P 1'
#
loop_
_entity.id
_entity.type
_entity.pdbx_description
1 polymer ?
#
loop_
_entity_poly.entity_id
_entity_poly.type
_entity_poly.pdbx_seq_one_letter_code
_entity_poly.pdbx_strand_id
1 'polypeptide(L)'
;EPISSAPSLYQGKSLVPLEGDVRVVAMADLKDAGGRASNSTKYSYAWTVDGVRIANASGIGKSAIIVASPLQYRSRTVSIAIANPDGSLVGGASLSLSAEEPSVRIYENDPLLGIRFERALSGSYRISGAEIMLYAAPFSFPTTGGSPFVQWFLNGSSAQTGNSITLRPTGSGKGGA
;
A
#
# COMPACT_ATOMS: atom_id res chain seq x y z
N GLU A 1 -4.32 -5.36 4.24
CA GLU A 1 -4.12 -3.91 4.00
C GLU A 1 -2.66 -3.56 4.32
N PRO A 2 -1.81 -3.31 3.30
CA PRO A 2 -0.44 -2.87 3.51
C PRO A 2 -0.40 -1.49 4.20
N ILE A 3 0.54 -1.32 5.13
CA ILE A 3 0.80 -0.03 5.78
C ILE A 3 1.91 0.67 4.99
N SER A 4 1.56 1.14 3.80
CA SER A 4 2.50 1.71 2.84
C SER A 4 1.92 2.93 2.12
N SER A 5 2.82 3.73 1.54
CA SER A 5 2.43 4.91 0.78
C SER A 5 1.76 4.55 -0.54
N ALA A 6 0.68 5.25 -0.82
CA ALA A 6 0.06 5.37 -2.14
C ALA A 6 -0.60 6.75 -2.20
N PRO A 7 -0.69 7.39 -3.37
CA PRO A 7 -1.37 8.67 -3.50
C PRO A 7 -2.85 8.56 -3.12
N SER A 8 -3.40 9.56 -2.43
CA SER A 8 -4.77 9.57 -1.90
C SER A 8 -5.87 9.39 -2.96
N LEU A 9 -5.61 9.80 -4.20
CA LEU A 9 -6.54 9.67 -5.33
C LEU A 9 -6.20 8.49 -6.26
N TYR A 10 -5.20 7.67 -5.90
CA TYR A 10 -4.84 6.50 -6.67
C TYR A 10 -5.87 5.39 -6.45
N GLN A 11 -6.49 4.92 -7.52
CA GLN A 11 -7.53 3.88 -7.46
C GLN A 11 -6.97 2.44 -7.35
N GLY A 12 -5.66 2.28 -7.44
CA GLY A 12 -5.00 1.00 -7.26
C GLY A 12 -4.91 0.58 -5.78
N LYS A 13 -4.52 -0.67 -5.56
CA LYS A 13 -4.28 -1.20 -4.22
C LYS A 13 -2.89 -0.80 -3.73
N SER A 14 -2.78 -0.47 -2.45
CA SER A 14 -1.49 -0.38 -1.77
C SER A 14 -0.75 -1.72 -1.85
N LEU A 15 0.53 -1.67 -2.13
CA LEU A 15 1.39 -2.85 -2.24
C LEU A 15 2.10 -3.09 -0.91
N VAL A 16 2.46 -4.35 -0.65
CA VAL A 16 3.21 -4.73 0.55
C VAL A 16 4.58 -4.06 0.51
N PRO A 17 4.93 -3.19 1.47
CA PRO A 17 6.23 -2.51 1.44
C PRO A 17 7.35 -3.50 1.73
N LEU A 18 8.58 -3.22 1.28
CA LEU A 18 9.75 -4.02 1.60
C LEU A 18 10.05 -3.74 3.08
N GLU A 19 10.20 -3.34 3.88
CA GLU A 19 10.46 -3.04 5.29
C GLU A 19 9.28 -2.30 5.93
N GLY A 20 8.27 -3.05 6.35
CA GLY A 20 7.09 -2.43 6.96
C GLY A 20 6.14 -3.47 7.51
N ASP A 21 4.90 -3.08 7.65
CA ASP A 21 3.86 -3.90 8.25
C ASP A 21 2.65 -4.06 7.31
N VAL A 22 1.97 -5.18 7.48
CA VAL A 22 0.73 -5.50 6.79
C VAL A 22 -0.33 -5.86 7.82
N ARG A 23 -1.44 -5.16 7.80
CA ARG A 23 -2.63 -5.54 8.55
C ARG A 23 -3.42 -6.56 7.75
N VAL A 24 -3.58 -7.76 8.26
CA VAL A 24 -4.42 -8.82 7.69
C VAL A 24 -5.69 -8.92 8.50
N VAL A 25 -6.84 -8.89 7.83
CA VAL A 25 -8.17 -8.97 8.45
C VAL A 25 -8.90 -10.17 7.89
N ALA A 26 -9.42 -11.03 8.76
CA ALA A 26 -10.28 -12.13 8.40
C ALA A 26 -11.75 -11.69 8.44
N MET A 27 -12.41 -11.79 7.28
CA MET A 27 -13.85 -11.56 7.16
C MET A 27 -14.53 -12.93 7.10
N ALA A 28 -15.11 -13.33 8.25
CA ALA A 28 -15.75 -14.65 8.39
C ALA A 28 -17.24 -14.56 8.10
N ASP A 29 -17.75 -15.39 7.19
CA ASP A 29 -19.18 -15.60 6.91
C ASP A 29 -19.49 -17.09 7.11
N LEU A 30 -19.54 -17.54 8.37
CA LEU A 30 -19.94 -18.90 8.71
C LEU A 30 -21.47 -18.96 8.83
N LYS A 31 -22.09 -19.86 8.06
CA LYS A 31 -23.53 -20.10 8.07
C LYS A 31 -23.83 -21.49 8.60
N ASP A 32 -24.86 -21.58 9.42
CA ASP A 32 -25.41 -22.87 9.87
C ASP A 32 -26.12 -23.62 8.72
N ALA A 33 -26.58 -24.85 9.01
CA ALA A 33 -27.32 -25.67 8.04
C ALA A 33 -28.62 -25.01 7.55
N GLY A 34 -29.14 -24.04 8.27
CA GLY A 34 -30.33 -23.24 7.91
C GLY A 34 -29.96 -21.96 7.12
N GLY A 35 -28.67 -21.75 6.76
CA GLY A 35 -28.20 -20.56 6.03
C GLY A 35 -28.15 -19.29 6.87
N ARG A 36 -28.36 -19.37 8.20
CA ARG A 36 -28.33 -18.23 9.11
C ARG A 36 -26.88 -17.87 9.46
N ALA A 37 -26.48 -16.61 9.25
CA ALA A 37 -25.17 -16.12 9.62
C ALA A 37 -24.99 -16.12 11.13
N SER A 38 -23.88 -16.64 11.61
CA SER A 38 -23.48 -16.59 13.01
C SER A 38 -22.72 -15.30 13.31
N ASN A 39 -22.69 -14.88 14.58
CA ASN A 39 -22.03 -13.65 14.99
C ASN A 39 -20.51 -13.80 15.02
N SER A 40 -19.80 -13.16 14.11
CA SER A 40 -18.35 -13.23 13.94
C SER A 40 -17.54 -12.73 15.16
N THR A 41 -18.12 -11.90 16.02
CA THR A 41 -17.43 -11.41 17.23
C THR A 41 -17.22 -12.50 18.27
N LYS A 42 -17.99 -13.59 18.20
CA LYS A 42 -17.90 -14.75 19.10
C LYS A 42 -16.98 -15.84 18.55
N TYR A 43 -16.49 -15.73 17.32
CA TYR A 43 -15.63 -16.75 16.73
C TYR A 43 -14.24 -16.74 17.40
N SER A 44 -13.66 -17.91 17.48
CA SER A 44 -12.26 -18.10 17.85
C SER A 44 -11.42 -18.04 16.56
N TYR A 45 -10.39 -17.23 16.58
CA TYR A 45 -9.45 -17.03 15.47
C TYR A 45 -8.08 -17.57 15.87
N ALA A 46 -7.48 -18.43 15.05
CA ALA A 46 -6.15 -18.97 15.25
C ALA A 46 -5.24 -18.57 14.09
N TRP A 47 -4.40 -17.57 14.32
CA TRP A 47 -3.47 -17.05 13.34
C TRP A 47 -2.16 -17.83 13.34
N THR A 48 -1.65 -18.10 12.15
CA THR A 48 -0.36 -18.74 11.90
C THR A 48 0.42 -17.93 10.86
N VAL A 49 1.67 -17.66 11.14
CA VAL A 49 2.58 -16.95 10.22
C VAL A 49 3.78 -17.85 9.97
N ASP A 50 4.05 -18.18 8.72
CA ASP A 50 5.14 -19.08 8.28
C ASP A 50 5.15 -20.42 9.04
N GLY A 51 3.95 -20.97 9.31
CA GLY A 51 3.77 -22.22 10.05
C GLY A 51 3.80 -22.08 11.57
N VAL A 52 4.12 -20.90 12.12
CA VAL A 52 4.18 -20.65 13.56
C VAL A 52 2.89 -19.97 14.05
N ARG A 53 2.27 -20.57 15.07
CA ARG A 53 1.07 -20.00 15.68
C ARG A 53 1.38 -18.73 16.46
N ILE A 54 0.61 -17.66 16.22
CA ILE A 54 0.75 -16.37 16.90
C ILE A 54 -0.28 -16.27 18.03
N ALA A 55 0.12 -16.69 19.22
CA ALA A 55 -0.76 -16.83 20.36
C ALA A 55 -1.39 -15.51 20.81
N ASN A 56 -0.63 -14.42 20.86
CA ASN A 56 -1.09 -13.10 21.27
C ASN A 56 -2.11 -12.47 20.31
N ALA A 57 -2.09 -12.84 19.02
CA ALA A 57 -3.06 -12.41 18.01
C ALA A 57 -4.22 -13.40 17.85
N SER A 58 -4.17 -14.57 18.50
CA SER A 58 -5.22 -15.59 18.42
C SER A 58 -6.17 -15.51 19.60
N GLY A 59 -7.43 -15.92 19.40
CA GLY A 59 -8.47 -15.92 20.44
C GLY A 59 -9.82 -15.44 19.92
N ILE A 60 -10.79 -15.32 20.84
CA ILE A 60 -12.16 -14.90 20.54
C ILE A 60 -12.15 -13.43 20.08
N GLY A 61 -12.84 -13.15 18.96
CA GLY A 61 -12.98 -11.81 18.39
C GLY A 61 -11.72 -11.23 17.74
N LYS A 62 -10.59 -11.96 17.76
CA LYS A 62 -9.32 -11.48 17.20
C LYS A 62 -9.26 -11.68 15.68
N SER A 63 -10.09 -10.97 14.96
CA SER A 63 -10.23 -11.06 13.49
C SER A 63 -9.11 -10.38 12.69
N ALA A 64 -8.14 -9.73 13.33
CA ALA A 64 -7.06 -9.03 12.64
C ALA A 64 -5.70 -9.30 13.29
N ILE A 65 -4.66 -9.29 12.47
CA ILE A 65 -3.26 -9.37 12.88
C ILE A 65 -2.42 -8.35 12.10
N ILE A 66 -1.38 -7.82 12.73
CA ILE A 66 -0.33 -7.06 12.06
C ILE A 66 0.88 -7.97 11.95
N VAL A 67 1.40 -8.12 10.74
CA VAL A 67 2.59 -8.93 10.44
C VAL A 67 3.63 -8.08 9.73
N ALA A 68 4.90 -8.27 10.07
CA ALA A 68 5.99 -7.64 9.35
C ALA A 68 6.04 -8.12 7.90
N SER A 69 6.38 -7.23 6.99
CA SER A 69 6.58 -7.55 5.58
C SER A 69 7.63 -8.65 5.40
N PRO A 70 7.55 -9.49 4.35
CA PRO A 70 8.61 -10.42 4.02
C PRO A 70 9.87 -9.65 3.59
N LEU A 71 11.02 -10.30 3.70
CA LEU A 71 12.27 -9.81 3.14
C LEU A 71 12.20 -9.79 1.61
N GLN A 72 13.05 -9.00 0.98
CA GLN A 72 13.20 -8.95 -0.47
C GLN A 72 13.40 -10.36 -1.06
N TYR A 73 12.71 -10.65 -2.17
CA TYR A 73 12.71 -11.96 -2.85
C TYR A 73 12.20 -13.14 -2.02
N ARG A 74 11.54 -12.87 -0.90
CA ARG A 74 10.87 -13.90 -0.09
C ARG A 74 9.38 -13.64 -0.02
N SER A 75 8.63 -14.69 0.30
CA SER A 75 7.21 -14.60 0.62
C SER A 75 6.99 -14.95 2.08
N ARG A 76 5.91 -14.44 2.64
CA ARG A 76 5.42 -14.80 3.96
C ARG A 76 4.00 -15.35 3.86
N THR A 77 3.77 -16.50 4.47
CA THR A 77 2.44 -17.11 4.48
C THR A 77 1.72 -16.78 5.77
N VAL A 78 0.55 -16.17 5.66
CA VAL A 78 -0.35 -15.90 6.78
C VAL A 78 -1.58 -16.79 6.63
N SER A 79 -1.85 -17.62 7.61
CA SER A 79 -3.01 -18.52 7.63
C SER A 79 -3.89 -18.24 8.83
N ILE A 80 -5.19 -18.48 8.67
CA ILE A 80 -6.19 -18.34 9.72
C ILE A 80 -7.07 -19.59 9.76
N ALA A 81 -7.31 -20.09 10.96
CA ALA A 81 -8.39 -21.03 11.24
C ALA A 81 -9.41 -20.35 12.15
N ILE A 82 -10.69 -20.53 11.85
CA ILE A 82 -11.81 -19.89 12.53
C ILE A 82 -12.79 -20.98 12.96
N ALA A 83 -13.30 -20.88 14.18
CA ALA A 83 -14.35 -21.74 14.69
C ALA A 83 -15.41 -20.91 15.43
N ASN A 84 -16.69 -21.33 15.34
CA ASN A 84 -17.74 -20.80 16.20
C ASN A 84 -17.59 -21.34 17.63
N PRO A 85 -18.34 -20.80 18.63
CA PRO A 85 -18.14 -21.14 20.03
C PRO A 85 -18.29 -22.63 20.38
N ASP A 86 -19.18 -23.34 19.69
CA ASP A 86 -19.45 -24.78 19.91
C ASP A 86 -18.58 -25.69 19.03
N GLY A 87 -17.76 -25.14 18.15
CA GLY A 87 -16.88 -25.87 17.24
C GLY A 87 -17.60 -26.61 16.10
N SER A 88 -18.89 -26.42 15.94
CA SER A 88 -19.68 -27.08 14.88
C SER A 88 -19.41 -26.50 13.49
N LEU A 89 -19.00 -25.24 13.43
CA LEU A 89 -18.65 -24.54 12.19
C LEU A 89 -17.18 -24.14 12.24
N VAL A 90 -16.43 -24.57 11.24
CA VAL A 90 -15.01 -24.25 11.10
C VAL A 90 -14.74 -23.72 9.69
N GLY A 91 -13.79 -22.83 9.58
CA GLY A 91 -13.32 -22.30 8.30
C GLY A 91 -11.87 -21.91 8.39
N GLY A 92 -11.26 -21.67 7.24
CA GLY A 92 -9.87 -21.22 7.21
C GLY A 92 -9.52 -20.64 5.84
N ALA A 93 -8.45 -19.86 5.84
CA ALA A 93 -7.88 -19.27 4.64
C ALA A 93 -6.37 -19.08 4.80
N SER A 94 -5.69 -18.97 3.69
CA SER A 94 -4.25 -18.69 3.64
C SER A 94 -3.97 -17.62 2.60
N LEU A 95 -3.02 -16.74 2.89
CA LEU A 95 -2.58 -15.64 2.04
C LEU A 95 -1.07 -15.62 1.99
N SER A 96 -0.51 -15.56 0.77
CA SER A 96 0.92 -15.29 0.58
C SER A 96 1.16 -13.81 0.35
N LEU A 97 2.09 -13.23 1.09
CA LEU A 97 2.54 -11.85 0.98
C LEU A 97 3.91 -11.82 0.30
N SER A 98 4.06 -10.98 -0.71
CA SER A 98 5.34 -10.68 -1.36
C SER A 98 5.59 -9.18 -1.26
N ALA A 99 6.80 -8.78 -0.90
CA ALA A 99 7.15 -7.36 -0.80
C ALA A 99 7.48 -6.78 -2.18
N GLU A 100 7.09 -5.53 -2.36
CA GLU A 100 7.43 -4.72 -3.53
C GLU A 100 8.43 -3.63 -3.16
N GLU A 101 9.38 -3.37 -4.05
CA GLU A 101 10.37 -2.32 -3.84
C GLU A 101 9.72 -0.93 -3.84
N PRO A 102 10.14 -0.03 -2.95
CA PRO A 102 9.68 1.35 -2.97
C PRO A 102 10.02 2.01 -4.30
N SER A 103 9.09 2.76 -4.85
CA SER A 103 9.30 3.49 -6.09
C SER A 103 8.66 4.87 -6.05
N VAL A 104 9.24 5.82 -6.78
CA VAL A 104 8.64 7.14 -6.99
C VAL A 104 8.32 7.28 -8.46
N ARG A 105 7.07 7.67 -8.76
CA ARG A 105 6.64 7.98 -10.12
C ARG A 105 6.29 9.45 -10.22
N ILE A 106 6.66 10.08 -11.33
CA ILE A 106 6.36 11.48 -11.60
C ILE A 106 5.18 11.55 -12.56
N TYR A 107 4.24 12.41 -12.27
CA TYR A 107 3.05 12.66 -13.07
C TYR A 107 2.92 14.16 -13.34
N GLU A 108 2.28 14.49 -14.46
CA GLU A 108 1.81 15.85 -14.69
C GLU A 108 0.63 16.13 -13.76
N ASN A 109 0.63 17.33 -13.14
CA ASN A 109 -0.50 17.81 -12.37
C ASN A 109 -1.15 18.93 -13.18
N ASP A 110 -2.19 18.59 -13.93
CA ASP A 110 -2.93 19.53 -14.76
C ASP A 110 -3.79 20.47 -13.87
N PRO A 111 -3.76 21.78 -14.07
CA PRO A 111 -4.53 22.74 -13.25
C PRO A 111 -6.04 22.51 -13.28
N LEU A 112 -6.58 21.93 -14.35
CA LEU A 112 -8.02 21.69 -14.52
C LEU A 112 -8.42 20.25 -14.25
N LEU A 113 -7.57 19.28 -14.61
CA LEU A 113 -7.86 17.86 -14.53
C LEU A 113 -7.22 17.18 -13.31
N GLY A 114 -6.32 17.87 -12.62
CA GLY A 114 -5.58 17.34 -11.49
C GLY A 114 -4.44 16.41 -11.91
N ILE A 115 -4.04 15.50 -11.02
CA ILE A 115 -2.90 14.60 -11.27
C ILE A 115 -3.27 13.55 -12.31
N ARG A 116 -2.50 13.51 -13.40
CA ARG A 116 -2.70 12.60 -14.55
C ARG A 116 -2.13 11.20 -14.25
N PHE A 117 -2.77 10.46 -13.35
CA PHE A 117 -2.30 9.12 -12.92
C PHE A 117 -2.30 8.07 -14.03
N GLU A 118 -3.01 8.30 -15.14
CA GLU A 118 -3.04 7.40 -16.28
C GLU A 118 -1.70 7.33 -17.03
N ARG A 119 -0.81 8.32 -16.82
CA ARG A 119 0.46 8.40 -17.54
C ARG A 119 1.59 8.89 -16.64
N ALA A 120 2.40 7.98 -16.13
CA ALA A 120 3.65 8.33 -15.47
C ALA A 120 4.66 8.87 -16.50
N LEU A 121 5.36 9.94 -16.14
CA LEU A 121 6.44 10.50 -16.93
C LEU A 121 7.70 9.65 -16.75
N SER A 122 8.38 9.31 -17.85
CA SER A 122 9.62 8.54 -17.85
C SER A 122 10.56 9.03 -18.93
N GLY A 123 11.88 8.93 -18.67
CA GLY A 123 12.89 9.40 -19.61
C GLY A 123 12.86 10.91 -19.81
N SER A 124 12.84 11.37 -21.06
CA SER A 124 12.77 12.80 -21.40
C SER A 124 11.33 13.24 -21.62
N TYR A 125 10.95 14.33 -20.99
CA TYR A 125 9.64 14.96 -21.20
C TYR A 125 9.80 16.38 -21.72
N ARG A 126 9.09 16.71 -22.81
CA ARG A 126 9.15 18.05 -23.43
C ARG A 126 8.08 18.96 -22.82
N ILE A 127 8.52 20.04 -22.21
CA ILE A 127 7.61 21.07 -21.71
C ILE A 127 7.17 21.93 -22.92
N SER A 128 5.85 21.96 -23.18
CA SER A 128 5.28 22.69 -24.33
C SER A 128 4.63 24.03 -23.94
N GLY A 129 4.44 24.29 -22.66
CA GLY A 129 3.80 25.51 -22.13
C GLY A 129 4.77 26.46 -21.43
N ALA A 130 4.22 27.56 -20.90
CA ALA A 130 4.97 28.54 -20.11
C ALA A 130 5.39 27.96 -18.75
N GLU A 131 4.64 26.99 -18.24
CA GLU A 131 4.94 26.26 -17.00
C GLU A 131 4.36 24.87 -17.04
N ILE A 132 4.90 24.00 -16.20
CA ILE A 132 4.36 22.68 -15.91
C ILE A 132 4.42 22.41 -14.41
N MET A 133 3.34 21.87 -13.87
CA MET A 133 3.33 21.34 -12.51
C MET A 133 3.51 19.82 -12.54
N LEU A 134 4.47 19.34 -11.78
CA LEU A 134 4.77 17.91 -11.62
C LEU A 134 4.42 17.45 -10.21
N TYR A 135 3.99 16.20 -10.11
CA TYR A 135 3.67 15.54 -8.86
C TYR A 135 4.48 14.25 -8.74
N ALA A 136 5.25 14.12 -7.65
CA ALA A 136 5.95 12.90 -7.29
C ALA A 136 5.06 12.05 -6.38
N ALA A 137 4.77 10.85 -6.85
CA ALA A 137 3.96 9.87 -6.14
C ALA A 137 4.85 8.75 -5.58
N PRO A 138 5.09 8.69 -4.26
CA PRO A 138 5.77 7.56 -3.63
C PRO A 138 4.82 6.37 -3.50
N PHE A 139 5.26 5.19 -3.96
CA PHE A 139 4.57 3.92 -3.86
C PHE A 139 5.39 2.92 -3.04
N SER A 140 4.73 2.14 -2.21
CA SER A 140 5.30 1.03 -1.42
C SER A 140 6.36 1.44 -0.39
N PHE A 141 6.47 2.73 -0.04
CA PHE A 141 7.27 3.12 1.12
C PHE A 141 6.52 2.75 2.40
N PRO A 142 7.18 2.18 3.43
CA PRO A 142 6.56 1.94 4.72
C PRO A 142 6.13 3.26 5.36
N THR A 143 4.92 3.29 5.93
CA THR A 143 4.36 4.51 6.57
C THR A 143 4.18 4.36 8.08
N THR A 144 4.65 3.27 8.67
CA THR A 144 4.62 3.04 10.13
C THR A 144 5.35 4.15 10.90
N GLY A 145 6.43 4.71 10.33
CA GLY A 145 7.21 5.83 10.88
C GLY A 145 6.80 7.23 10.38
N GLY A 146 5.74 7.33 9.59
CA GLY A 146 5.28 8.59 8.98
C GLY A 146 5.27 8.55 7.46
N SER A 147 4.81 9.63 6.85
CA SER A 147 4.76 9.76 5.39
C SER A 147 6.15 9.95 4.78
N PRO A 148 6.41 9.42 3.57
CA PRO A 148 7.67 9.66 2.86
C PRO A 148 7.94 11.15 2.65
N PHE A 149 9.18 11.55 2.85
CA PHE A 149 9.63 12.90 2.55
C PHE A 149 10.10 12.98 1.11
N VAL A 150 9.59 13.94 0.34
CA VAL A 150 9.94 14.16 -1.07
C VAL A 150 10.74 15.44 -1.21
N GLN A 151 11.90 15.37 -1.88
CA GLN A 151 12.74 16.52 -2.21
C GLN A 151 13.07 16.51 -3.70
N TRP A 152 12.90 17.66 -4.35
CA TRP A 152 13.21 17.87 -5.75
C TRP A 152 14.59 18.47 -5.93
N PHE A 153 15.29 17.99 -6.94
CA PHE A 153 16.58 18.51 -7.37
C PHE A 153 16.50 18.93 -8.83
N LEU A 154 17.07 20.08 -9.16
CA LEU A 154 17.24 20.56 -10.52
C LEU A 154 18.74 20.72 -10.80
N ASN A 155 19.24 20.02 -11.81
CA ASN A 155 20.67 20.03 -12.14
C ASN A 155 21.58 19.76 -10.93
N GLY A 156 21.16 18.84 -10.05
CA GLY A 156 21.90 18.48 -8.83
C GLY A 156 21.72 19.44 -7.64
N SER A 157 21.05 20.56 -7.81
CA SER A 157 20.78 21.51 -6.73
C SER A 157 19.40 21.30 -6.14
N SER A 158 19.28 21.39 -4.79
CA SER A 158 18.00 21.33 -4.10
C SER A 158 17.09 22.46 -4.56
N ALA A 159 15.88 22.13 -5.01
CA ALA A 159 14.94 23.09 -5.59
C ALA A 159 13.71 23.29 -4.70
N GLN A 160 13.06 22.20 -4.27
CA GLN A 160 11.81 22.26 -3.52
C GLN A 160 11.60 21.00 -2.69
N THR A 161 10.85 21.11 -1.61
CA THR A 161 10.35 19.98 -0.81
C THR A 161 8.85 19.81 -0.99
N GLY A 162 8.36 18.58 -0.78
CA GLY A 162 6.96 18.22 -0.96
C GLY A 162 6.67 17.51 -2.27
N ASN A 163 5.44 17.00 -2.41
CA ASN A 163 5.08 16.12 -3.52
C ASN A 163 4.95 16.82 -4.88
N SER A 164 4.86 18.15 -4.93
CA SER A 164 4.69 18.89 -6.19
C SER A 164 5.80 19.90 -6.40
N ILE A 165 6.14 20.15 -7.68
CA ILE A 165 7.02 21.23 -8.12
C ILE A 165 6.44 21.89 -9.37
N THR A 166 6.59 23.22 -9.48
CA THR A 166 6.26 23.95 -10.70
C THR A 166 7.52 24.39 -11.41
N LEU A 167 7.68 23.96 -12.66
CA LEU A 167 8.80 24.32 -13.51
C LEU A 167 8.36 25.37 -14.54
N ARG A 168 9.12 26.45 -14.61
CA ARG A 168 8.95 27.52 -15.61
C ARG A 168 10.22 27.60 -16.45
N PRO A 169 10.19 27.19 -17.72
CA PRO A 169 11.32 27.35 -18.60
C PRO A 169 11.70 28.84 -18.70
N THR A 170 12.94 29.16 -18.37
CA THR A 170 13.47 30.52 -18.49
C THR A 170 14.21 30.64 -19.83
N GLY A 171 13.73 31.52 -20.73
CA GLY A 171 14.40 31.82 -22.00
C GLY A 171 13.74 31.21 -23.24
N SER A 172 14.10 31.75 -24.40
CA SER A 172 13.66 31.30 -25.74
C SER A 172 14.43 30.11 -26.30
N GLY A 173 15.23 29.44 -25.48
CA GLY A 173 16.05 28.30 -25.89
C GLY A 173 15.32 26.96 -25.83
N LYS A 174 15.62 26.05 -26.75
CA LYS A 174 15.25 24.64 -26.67
C LYS A 174 16.08 23.98 -25.55
N GLY A 175 15.63 24.09 -24.33
CA GLY A 175 16.23 23.38 -23.22
C GLY A 175 15.58 21.99 -23.07
N GLY A 176 16.35 20.92 -23.13
CA GLY A 176 15.95 19.63 -22.61
C GLY A 176 16.31 19.58 -21.10
N ALA A 177 15.41 19.12 -20.27
CA ALA A 177 15.66 18.77 -18.86
C ALA A 177 15.85 17.25 -18.74
#